data_80befe42e2ab2ec3a73a38e6cb11780e
#
_entry.id   80befe42e2ab2ec3a73a38e6cb11780e
#
_cell.length_a   1.000
_cell.length_b   1.000
_cell.length_c   1.000
_cell.angle_alpha   90.00
_cell.angle_beta   90.00
_cell.angle_gamma   90.00
#
_symmetry.space_group_name_H-M   'P 1'
#
loop_
_entity.id
_entity.type
_entity.pdbx_description
1 polymer ?
#
loop_
_entity_poly.entity_id
_entity_poly.type
_entity_poly.pdbx_seq_one_letter_code
_entity_poly.pdbx_strand_id
1 'polypeptide(L)'
;DKVEAIVVLPRELFYTTDISVTLWILNENKKGGMWHGRKLRNREKEILFMDLRQWTENPVKGEQKKKVELKADQIKRAAEIYFKWQNEGTDGANYAEPELYRSVGFEELGSNGYSFIPSRYVEFVDRDTTIDYHQVLTETATTVSALLNRQQKNDETLRKALKQLGYECK
;
A
#
# COMPACT_ATOMS: atom_id res chain seq x y z
N ASP A 1 -2.94 18.05 21.55
CA ASP A 1 -3.78 17.16 20.76
C ASP A 1 -4.39 17.93 19.58
N LYS A 2 -3.55 18.22 18.56
CA LYS A 2 -3.97 18.97 17.37
C LYS A 2 -3.98 18.13 16.10
N VAL A 3 -3.23 17.01 16.08
CA VAL A 3 -3.24 16.09 14.93
C VAL A 3 -4.54 15.29 14.93
N GLU A 4 -5.33 15.41 13.86
CA GLU A 4 -6.59 14.72 13.73
C GLU A 4 -6.48 13.49 12.83
N ALA A 5 -5.83 13.63 11.67
CA ALA A 5 -5.59 12.49 10.80
C ALA A 5 -4.23 12.62 10.08
N ILE A 6 -3.68 11.47 9.72
CA ILE A 6 -2.46 11.34 8.93
C ILE A 6 -2.75 10.38 7.78
N VAL A 7 -2.58 10.87 6.54
CA VAL A 7 -2.89 10.13 5.32
C VAL A 7 -1.63 10.00 4.47
N VAL A 8 -1.19 8.76 4.21
CA VAL A 8 -0.11 8.51 3.26
C VAL A 8 -0.70 8.36 1.87
N LEU A 9 -0.22 9.20 0.97
CA LEU A 9 -0.65 9.22 -0.43
C LEU A 9 0.20 8.26 -1.28
N PRO A 10 -0.31 7.82 -2.44
CA PRO A 10 0.43 7.00 -3.37
C PRO A 10 1.75 7.64 -3.81
N ARG A 11 2.72 6.79 -4.20
CA ARG A 11 3.94 7.25 -4.87
C ARG A 11 3.59 7.82 -6.24
N GLU A 12 4.45 8.70 -6.75
CA GLU A 12 4.32 9.27 -8.11
C GLU A 12 3.03 10.10 -8.34
N LEU A 13 2.33 10.48 -7.24
CA LEU A 13 1.14 11.33 -7.32
C LEU A 13 1.51 12.77 -7.72
N PHE A 14 2.67 13.25 -7.29
CA PHE A 14 3.16 14.59 -7.61
C PHE A 14 4.14 14.56 -8.78
N TYR A 15 4.09 15.61 -9.62
CA TYR A 15 4.80 15.64 -10.91
C TYR A 15 6.31 15.44 -10.82
N THR A 16 6.93 15.92 -9.75
CA THR A 16 8.39 16.03 -9.62
C THR A 16 8.98 15.07 -8.60
N THR A 17 8.16 14.19 -7.99
CA THR A 17 8.65 13.31 -6.93
C THR A 17 8.08 11.89 -7.03
N ASP A 18 8.94 10.90 -6.85
CA ASP A 18 8.59 9.47 -6.85
C ASP A 18 8.21 8.95 -5.47
N ILE A 19 8.37 9.76 -4.42
CA ILE A 19 8.11 9.32 -3.05
C ILE A 19 6.65 9.50 -2.65
N SER A 20 6.19 8.71 -1.69
CA SER A 20 4.89 8.92 -1.04
C SER A 20 4.93 10.19 -0.20
N VAL A 21 3.91 11.01 -0.32
CA VAL A 21 3.73 12.22 0.49
C VAL A 21 2.71 11.94 1.60
N THR A 22 2.92 12.54 2.76
CA THR A 22 2.02 12.40 3.90
C THR A 22 1.25 13.69 4.09
N LEU A 23 -0.07 13.60 4.09
CA LEU A 23 -0.98 14.70 4.40
C LEU A 23 -1.32 14.67 5.89
N TRP A 24 -1.07 15.78 6.57
CA TRP A 24 -1.40 15.96 7.97
C TRP A 24 -2.62 16.87 8.10
N ILE A 25 -3.67 16.35 8.73
CA ILE A 25 -4.88 17.12 9.03
C ILE A 25 -4.80 17.56 10.49
N LEU A 26 -4.75 18.87 10.68
CA LEU A 26 -4.69 19.46 12.00
C LEU A 26 -6.03 20.08 12.34
N ASN A 27 -6.52 19.86 13.57
CA ASN A 27 -7.78 20.40 14.05
C ASN A 27 -7.65 20.75 15.54
N GLU A 28 -8.05 21.95 15.91
CA GLU A 28 -8.09 22.38 17.31
C GLU A 28 -9.36 21.95 18.03
N ASN A 29 -10.44 21.70 17.28
CA ASN A 29 -11.73 21.28 17.84
C ASN A 29 -11.94 19.78 17.66
N LYS A 30 -11.34 18.99 18.53
CA LYS A 30 -11.54 17.53 18.57
C LYS A 30 -12.61 17.09 19.59
N LYS A 31 -13.10 18.02 20.43
CA LYS A 31 -14.15 17.75 21.44
C LYS A 31 -15.48 17.38 20.85
N GLY A 32 -15.68 17.66 19.57
CA GLY A 32 -16.94 17.38 18.88
C GLY A 32 -17.94 18.53 19.01
N GLY A 33 -19.22 18.20 18.90
CA GLY A 33 -20.31 19.18 18.89
C GLY A 33 -20.91 19.39 17.50
N MET A 34 -21.72 20.44 17.35
CA MET A 34 -22.37 20.74 16.07
C MET A 34 -21.44 21.53 15.15
N TRP A 35 -21.26 21.05 13.92
CA TRP A 35 -20.49 21.70 12.87
C TRP A 35 -21.22 21.61 11.53
N HIS A 36 -21.63 22.74 10.97
CA HIS A 36 -22.39 22.81 9.70
C HIS A 36 -23.53 21.79 9.59
N GLY A 37 -24.35 21.67 10.64
CA GLY A 37 -25.47 20.74 10.68
C GLY A 37 -25.12 19.27 10.93
N ARG A 38 -23.83 18.95 11.09
CA ARG A 38 -23.36 17.62 11.46
C ARG A 38 -23.02 17.56 12.95
N LYS A 39 -23.43 16.49 13.61
CA LYS A 39 -23.07 16.21 14.99
C LYS A 39 -21.79 15.37 15.01
N LEU A 40 -20.73 15.95 15.51
CA LEU A 40 -19.40 15.33 15.58
C LEU A 40 -19.20 14.72 16.96
N ARG A 41 -18.57 13.53 17.01
CA ARG A 41 -18.17 12.89 18.26
C ARG A 41 -16.94 13.55 18.88
N ASN A 42 -16.70 13.27 20.14
CA ASN A 42 -15.40 13.57 20.75
C ASN A 42 -14.33 12.67 20.15
N ARG A 43 -13.23 13.28 19.69
CA ARG A 43 -12.05 12.62 19.08
C ARG A 43 -10.76 13.04 19.77
N GLU A 44 -10.87 13.60 20.99
CA GLU A 44 -9.70 13.91 21.80
C GLU A 44 -8.88 12.66 22.04
N LYS A 45 -7.55 12.80 21.96
CA LYS A 45 -6.58 11.72 22.15
C LYS A 45 -6.71 10.56 21.15
N GLU A 46 -7.31 10.78 20.01
CA GLU A 46 -7.35 9.82 18.91
C GLU A 46 -6.75 10.44 17.65
N ILE A 47 -6.13 9.63 16.80
CA ILE A 47 -5.64 9.99 15.48
C ILE A 47 -6.10 8.95 14.48
N LEU A 48 -6.67 9.38 13.36
CA LEU A 48 -6.97 8.50 12.25
C LEU A 48 -5.75 8.38 11.33
N PHE A 49 -5.25 7.16 11.16
CA PHE A 49 -4.24 6.84 10.16
C PHE A 49 -4.90 6.25 8.92
N MET A 50 -4.53 6.72 7.74
CA MET A 50 -4.94 6.16 6.46
C MET A 50 -3.73 5.88 5.58
N ASP A 51 -3.73 4.73 4.91
CA ASP A 51 -2.69 4.34 3.97
C ASP A 51 -3.29 4.12 2.57
N LEU A 52 -3.09 5.08 1.69
CA LEU A 52 -3.61 5.06 0.33
C LEU A 52 -2.54 4.62 -0.69
N ARG A 53 -1.38 4.13 -0.24
CA ARG A 53 -0.26 3.77 -1.13
C ARG A 53 -0.62 2.69 -2.14
N GLN A 54 -1.56 1.82 -1.81
CA GLN A 54 -2.01 0.74 -2.70
C GLN A 54 -3.12 1.17 -3.68
N TRP A 55 -3.57 2.42 -3.60
CA TRP A 55 -4.59 2.95 -4.52
C TRP A 55 -4.02 3.38 -5.87
N THR A 56 -3.06 2.63 -6.35
CA THR A 56 -2.44 2.82 -7.65
C THR A 56 -2.86 1.67 -8.56
N GLU A 57 -3.21 1.96 -9.80
CA GLU A 57 -3.28 0.90 -10.80
C GLU A 57 -1.86 0.48 -11.15
N ASN A 58 -1.57 -0.82 -11.02
CA ASN A 58 -0.32 -1.35 -11.54
C ASN A 58 -0.27 -1.08 -13.05
N PRO A 59 0.74 -0.37 -13.56
CA PRO A 59 0.87 -0.18 -14.99
C PRO A 59 0.94 -1.55 -15.66
N VAL A 60 0.15 -1.75 -16.69
CA VAL A 60 0.21 -2.96 -17.51
C VAL A 60 1.62 -3.06 -18.09
N LYS A 61 2.21 -4.25 -17.99
CA LYS A 61 3.58 -4.53 -18.42
C LYS A 61 3.75 -4.10 -19.90
N GLY A 62 4.53 -3.04 -20.16
CA GLY A 62 4.80 -2.52 -21.51
C GLY A 62 4.21 -1.14 -21.82
N GLU A 63 3.38 -0.56 -20.96
CA GLU A 63 2.98 0.83 -21.09
C GLU A 63 4.01 1.78 -20.46
N GLN A 64 4.19 2.97 -21.09
CA GLN A 64 4.97 4.03 -20.46
C GLN A 64 4.38 4.36 -19.10
N LYS A 65 5.22 4.56 -18.07
CA LYS A 65 4.80 4.95 -16.72
C LYS A 65 3.82 6.13 -16.82
N LYS A 66 2.54 5.83 -16.70
CA LYS A 66 1.52 6.86 -16.48
C LYS A 66 1.66 7.36 -15.07
N LYS A 67 1.48 8.64 -14.87
CA LYS A 67 1.36 9.23 -13.54
C LYS A 67 0.23 8.57 -12.79
N VAL A 68 0.44 8.40 -11.50
CA VAL A 68 -0.61 7.97 -10.59
C VAL A 68 -1.59 9.13 -10.40
N GLU A 69 -2.85 8.87 -10.65
CA GLU A 69 -3.96 9.80 -10.35
C GLU A 69 -4.94 9.11 -9.42
N LEU A 70 -5.35 9.83 -8.38
CA LEU A 70 -6.46 9.38 -7.55
C LEU A 70 -7.77 9.63 -8.30
N LYS A 71 -8.54 8.58 -8.51
CA LYS A 71 -9.86 8.66 -9.14
C LYS A 71 -10.86 9.38 -8.23
N ALA A 72 -11.88 9.97 -8.82
CA ALA A 72 -12.91 10.70 -8.06
C ALA A 72 -13.62 9.82 -7.02
N ASP A 73 -13.86 8.53 -7.32
CA ASP A 73 -14.42 7.56 -6.39
C ASP A 73 -13.48 7.23 -5.23
N GLN A 74 -12.16 7.15 -5.48
CA GLN A 74 -11.15 6.96 -4.43
C GLN A 74 -11.08 8.18 -3.50
N ILE A 75 -11.07 9.39 -4.05
CA ILE A 75 -11.10 10.64 -3.26
C ILE A 75 -12.38 10.68 -2.42
N LYS A 76 -13.53 10.35 -3.01
CA LYS A 76 -14.80 10.29 -2.31
C LYS A 76 -14.76 9.27 -1.18
N ARG A 77 -14.23 8.07 -1.41
CA ARG A 77 -14.09 7.03 -0.37
C ARG A 77 -13.20 7.50 0.78
N ALA A 78 -12.06 8.13 0.49
CA ALA A 78 -11.18 8.67 1.54
C ALA A 78 -11.89 9.73 2.38
N ALA A 79 -12.65 10.63 1.75
CA ALA A 79 -13.45 11.63 2.43
C ALA A 79 -14.59 10.99 3.26
N GLU A 80 -15.25 9.96 2.75
CA GLU A 80 -16.29 9.22 3.47
C GLU A 80 -15.74 8.52 4.72
N ILE A 81 -14.56 7.90 4.63
CA ILE A 81 -13.86 7.30 5.78
C ILE A 81 -13.62 8.37 6.85
N TYR A 82 -13.04 9.49 6.47
CA TYR A 82 -12.73 10.57 7.40
C TYR A 82 -14.00 11.17 8.03
N PHE A 83 -15.04 11.46 7.24
CA PHE A 83 -16.29 12.01 7.72
C PHE A 83 -17.07 11.05 8.60
N LYS A 84 -17.09 9.76 8.26
CA LYS A 84 -17.72 8.73 9.09
C LYS A 84 -17.03 8.60 10.44
N TRP A 85 -15.71 8.64 10.46
CA TRP A 85 -14.93 8.60 11.71
C TRP A 85 -15.26 9.78 12.63
N GLN A 86 -15.56 10.94 12.07
CA GLN A 86 -15.94 12.13 12.84
C GLN A 86 -17.36 12.10 13.39
N ASN A 87 -18.26 11.33 12.78
CA ASN A 87 -19.68 11.38 13.10
C ASN A 87 -19.99 10.78 14.47
N GLU A 88 -21.04 11.32 15.11
CA GLU A 88 -21.63 10.72 16.31
C GLU A 88 -22.05 9.27 16.04
N GLY A 89 -21.89 8.40 17.04
CA GLY A 89 -22.23 6.99 16.95
C GLY A 89 -21.16 6.11 16.32
N THR A 90 -20.07 6.67 15.81
CA THR A 90 -18.92 5.86 15.36
C THR A 90 -18.07 5.49 16.56
N ASP A 91 -17.81 4.18 16.73
CA ASP A 91 -16.83 3.68 17.69
C ASP A 91 -15.42 3.92 17.17
N GLY A 92 -14.74 4.94 17.72
CA GLY A 92 -13.37 5.28 17.31
C GLY A 92 -12.36 4.18 17.65
N ALA A 93 -12.53 3.47 18.75
CA ALA A 93 -11.59 2.45 19.19
C ALA A 93 -11.52 1.25 18.22
N ASN A 94 -12.67 0.92 17.60
CA ASN A 94 -12.77 -0.18 16.64
C ASN A 94 -12.88 0.30 15.18
N TYR A 95 -12.61 1.58 14.91
CA TYR A 95 -12.69 2.13 13.56
C TYR A 95 -11.45 1.80 12.76
N ALA A 96 -11.49 0.65 12.07
CA ALA A 96 -10.39 0.13 11.28
C ALA A 96 -10.89 -0.65 10.05
N GLU A 97 -10.10 -0.61 8.99
CA GLU A 97 -10.16 -1.53 7.84
C GLU A 97 -8.72 -1.93 7.52
N PRO A 98 -8.41 -3.22 7.53
CA PRO A 98 -7.06 -3.70 7.24
C PRO A 98 -6.53 -3.13 5.92
N GLU A 99 -5.24 -2.83 5.87
CA GLU A 99 -4.53 -2.26 4.73
C GLU A 99 -5.00 -0.85 4.29
N LEU A 100 -5.98 -0.25 4.97
CA LEU A 100 -6.53 1.03 4.53
C LEU A 100 -6.54 2.09 5.64
N TYR A 101 -7.15 1.84 6.77
CA TYR A 101 -7.19 2.83 7.85
C TYR A 101 -7.36 2.21 9.23
N ARG A 102 -6.93 2.96 10.25
CA ARG A 102 -7.16 2.66 11.66
C ARG A 102 -7.18 3.92 12.50
N SER A 103 -8.14 4.00 13.41
CA SER A 103 -8.14 5.00 14.48
C SER A 103 -7.31 4.49 15.67
N VAL A 104 -6.42 5.32 16.16
CA VAL A 104 -5.44 4.94 17.20
C VAL A 104 -5.55 5.90 18.36
N GLY A 105 -5.66 5.33 19.56
CA GLY A 105 -5.70 6.08 20.82
C GLY A 105 -4.31 6.54 21.25
N PHE A 106 -4.28 7.56 22.12
CA PHE A 106 -3.05 8.17 22.60
C PHE A 106 -2.17 7.21 23.44
N GLU A 107 -2.77 6.24 24.10
CA GLU A 107 -2.05 5.23 24.88
C GLU A 107 -1.23 4.31 23.96
N GLU A 108 -1.83 3.86 22.87
CA GLU A 108 -1.14 3.06 21.87
C GLU A 108 -0.04 3.85 21.14
N LEU A 109 -0.30 5.12 20.86
CA LEU A 109 0.72 6.04 20.32
C LEU A 109 1.92 6.14 21.28
N GLY A 110 1.67 6.28 22.57
CA GLY A 110 2.70 6.33 23.60
C GLY A 110 3.54 5.07 23.65
N SER A 111 2.89 3.90 23.62
CA SER A 111 3.55 2.58 23.59
C SER A 111 4.47 2.41 22.36
N ASN A 112 4.12 3.04 21.25
CA ASN A 112 4.91 3.05 20.02
C ASN A 112 5.88 4.24 19.91
N GLY A 113 6.20 4.90 21.04
CA GLY A 113 7.13 6.02 21.09
C GLY A 113 6.66 7.26 20.34
N TYR A 114 5.35 7.49 20.30
CA TYR A 114 4.70 8.58 19.54
C TYR A 114 5.08 8.60 18.06
N SER A 115 5.24 7.44 17.47
CA SER A 115 5.48 7.34 16.02
C SER A 115 4.24 7.77 15.26
N PHE A 116 4.41 8.60 14.23
CA PHE A 116 3.34 9.02 13.32
C PHE A 116 3.43 8.32 11.95
N ILE A 117 4.04 7.15 11.91
CA ILE A 117 4.18 6.35 10.70
C ILE A 117 2.97 5.43 10.58
N PRO A 118 2.06 5.62 9.59
CA PRO A 118 0.81 4.86 9.47
C PRO A 118 0.99 3.35 9.38
N SER A 119 2.06 2.88 8.74
CA SER A 119 2.34 1.43 8.61
C SER A 119 2.64 0.71 9.94
N ARG A 120 2.77 1.43 11.05
CA ARG A 120 2.86 0.83 12.38
C ARG A 120 1.50 0.51 13.00
N TYR A 121 0.45 1.09 12.45
CA TYR A 121 -0.91 1.03 13.03
C TYR A 121 -1.92 0.40 12.09
N VAL A 122 -1.79 0.65 10.78
CA VAL A 122 -2.63 0.02 9.78
C VAL A 122 -2.13 -1.40 9.55
N GLU A 123 -2.96 -2.39 9.90
CA GLU A 123 -2.63 -3.80 9.80
C GLU A 123 -2.58 -4.24 8.34
N PHE A 124 -1.54 -4.99 7.99
CA PHE A 124 -1.46 -5.66 6.70
C PHE A 124 -2.07 -7.06 6.82
N VAL A 125 -2.83 -7.47 5.82
CA VAL A 125 -3.34 -8.83 5.73
C VAL A 125 -2.19 -9.72 5.28
N ASP A 126 -1.80 -10.66 6.15
CA ASP A 126 -0.86 -11.70 5.78
C ASP A 126 -1.54 -12.66 4.79
N ARG A 127 -1.23 -12.48 3.50
CA ARG A 127 -1.74 -13.34 2.41
C ARG A 127 -0.94 -14.61 2.25
N ASP A 128 0.17 -14.71 2.94
CA ASP A 128 1.09 -15.84 2.81
C ASP A 128 0.61 -17.07 3.58
N THR A 129 -0.33 -16.94 4.50
CA THR A 129 -0.88 -18.05 5.28
C THR A 129 -1.62 -19.11 4.44
N THR A 130 -2.01 -18.78 3.22
CA THR A 130 -2.72 -19.69 2.30
C THR A 130 -1.82 -20.30 1.25
N ILE A 131 -0.55 -19.91 1.18
CA ILE A 131 0.40 -20.37 0.18
C ILE A 131 1.13 -21.61 0.71
N ASP A 132 0.95 -22.73 0.03
CA ASP A 132 1.80 -23.91 0.23
C ASP A 132 3.16 -23.67 -0.43
N TYR A 133 4.10 -23.13 0.36
CA TYR A 133 5.46 -22.83 -0.09
C TYR A 133 6.19 -24.05 -0.63
N HIS A 134 5.89 -25.24 -0.10
CA HIS A 134 6.53 -26.48 -0.57
C HIS A 134 6.09 -26.80 -2.00
N GLN A 135 4.80 -26.64 -2.29
CA GLN A 135 4.26 -26.82 -3.64
C GLN A 135 4.85 -25.79 -4.60
N VAL A 136 4.83 -24.50 -4.24
CA VAL A 136 5.38 -23.41 -5.07
C VAL A 136 6.87 -23.62 -5.36
N LEU A 137 7.66 -24.02 -4.37
CA LEU A 137 9.08 -24.32 -4.56
C LEU A 137 9.29 -25.49 -5.52
N THR A 138 8.50 -26.56 -5.39
CA THR A 138 8.59 -27.73 -6.25
C THR A 138 8.25 -27.40 -7.69
N GLU A 139 7.17 -26.67 -7.93
CA GLU A 139 6.75 -26.19 -9.26
C GLU A 139 7.79 -25.26 -9.89
N THR A 140 8.33 -24.33 -9.07
CA THR A 140 9.36 -23.40 -9.52
C THR A 140 10.66 -24.15 -9.86
N ALA A 141 11.10 -25.07 -9.03
CA ALA A 141 12.29 -25.89 -9.29
C ALA A 141 12.14 -26.71 -10.59
N THR A 142 10.97 -27.28 -10.84
CA THR A 142 10.65 -28.01 -12.08
C THR A 142 10.74 -27.08 -13.29
N THR A 143 10.16 -25.88 -13.19
CA THR A 143 10.19 -24.87 -14.24
C THR A 143 11.62 -24.41 -14.55
N VAL A 144 12.40 -24.12 -13.52
CA VAL A 144 13.82 -23.72 -13.65
C VAL A 144 14.63 -24.83 -14.32
N SER A 145 14.44 -26.09 -13.91
CA SER A 145 15.12 -27.23 -14.51
C SER A 145 14.78 -27.39 -16.00
N ALA A 146 13.51 -27.19 -16.38
CA ALA A 146 13.11 -27.22 -17.78
C ALA A 146 13.73 -26.08 -18.61
N LEU A 147 13.83 -24.87 -18.03
CA LEU A 147 14.46 -23.71 -18.66
C LEU A 147 15.97 -23.92 -18.85
N LEU A 148 16.67 -24.47 -17.86
CA LEU A 148 18.09 -24.79 -17.96
C LEU A 148 18.36 -25.83 -19.05
N ASN A 149 17.55 -26.89 -19.13
CA ASN A 149 17.64 -27.89 -20.19
C ASN A 149 17.41 -27.28 -21.58
N ARG A 150 16.45 -26.35 -21.69
CA ARG A 150 16.20 -25.63 -22.95
C ARG A 150 17.36 -24.71 -23.33
N GLN A 151 17.94 -24.00 -22.36
CA GLN A 151 19.13 -23.19 -22.56
C GLN A 151 20.28 -24.03 -23.10
N GLN A 152 20.57 -25.15 -22.47
CA GLN A 152 21.67 -26.07 -22.91
C GLN A 152 21.47 -26.52 -24.35
N LYS A 153 20.26 -26.94 -24.73
CA LYS A 153 19.94 -27.32 -26.12
C LYS A 153 20.13 -26.17 -27.11
N ASN A 154 19.72 -24.96 -26.71
CA ASN A 154 19.90 -23.77 -27.54
C ASN A 154 21.40 -23.46 -27.73
N ASP A 155 22.20 -23.53 -26.66
CA ASP A 155 23.64 -23.30 -26.70
C ASP A 155 24.34 -24.34 -27.60
N GLU A 156 23.98 -25.62 -27.51
CA GLU A 156 24.48 -26.64 -28.39
C GLU A 156 24.16 -26.38 -29.87
N THR A 157 22.90 -25.96 -30.13
CA THR A 157 22.45 -25.63 -31.47
C THR A 157 23.15 -24.41 -32.03
N LEU A 158 23.35 -23.40 -31.22
CA LEU A 158 24.11 -22.18 -31.58
C LEU A 158 25.56 -22.52 -31.90
N ARG A 159 26.23 -23.30 -31.03
CA ARG A 159 27.61 -23.75 -31.24
C ARG A 159 27.77 -24.56 -32.54
N LYS A 160 26.80 -25.44 -32.85
CA LYS A 160 26.78 -26.18 -34.11
C LYS A 160 26.68 -25.26 -35.32
N ALA A 161 25.76 -24.30 -35.27
CA ALA A 161 25.55 -23.33 -36.34
C ALA A 161 26.80 -22.44 -36.56
N LEU A 162 27.40 -21.96 -35.49
CA LEU A 162 28.62 -21.15 -35.56
C LEU A 162 29.81 -21.96 -36.15
N LYS A 163 29.95 -23.21 -35.77
CA LYS A 163 30.99 -24.09 -36.33
C LYS A 163 30.79 -24.32 -37.85
N GLN A 164 29.54 -24.48 -38.32
CA GLN A 164 29.23 -24.56 -39.74
C GLN A 164 29.59 -23.30 -40.52
N LEU A 165 29.51 -22.14 -39.88
CA LEU A 165 29.91 -20.86 -40.44
C LEU A 165 31.40 -20.52 -40.32
N GLY A 166 32.19 -21.44 -39.76
CA GLY A 166 33.64 -21.25 -39.61
C GLY A 166 34.11 -20.44 -38.38
N TYR A 167 33.17 -20.21 -37.43
CA TYR A 167 33.50 -19.52 -36.18
C TYR A 167 33.70 -20.50 -35.03
N GLU A 168 34.82 -20.41 -34.33
CA GLU A 168 35.10 -21.15 -33.09
C GLU A 168 34.66 -20.29 -31.90
N CYS A 169 33.70 -20.79 -31.10
CA CYS A 169 33.36 -20.20 -29.79
C CYS A 169 34.27 -20.85 -28.71
N LYS A 170 35.10 -20.04 -28.08
CA LYS A 170 35.81 -20.44 -26.87
C LYS A 170 34.89 -20.57 -25.67
#